data_90c8cbc6c908d4f96452cd2ede75a838
#
_entry.id   90c8cbc6c908d4f96452cd2ede75a838
#
_cell.length_a   1.000
_cell.length_b   1.000
_cell.length_c   1.000
_cell.angle_alpha   90.00
_cell.angle_beta   90.00
_cell.angle_gamma   90.00
#
_symmetry.space_group_name_H-M   'P 1'
#
loop_
_entity.id
_entity.type
_entity.pdbx_description
1 polymer ?
#
loop_
_entity_poly.entity_id
_entity_poly.type
_entity_poly.pdbx_seq_one_letter_code
_entity_poly.pdbx_strand_id
1 'polypeptide(L)'
;GSGSGKSTLLRMLAGFERPTEGRLFLDGVDITDMPPYERPINMMFQSYALFPHMTVAQNIAFGLKQDGLPKAEVDARVEEMLKLVQMTQYARRKPHQLSGGQRQRVALARSLAKRPKLLLLDEPMGALDKKLRSKMQLELVEIIERVGVTCVMVTHDQEEAMTMAERIAIMHLGCIEQIGSPMDIYETPASRLVCEFIGNVNLFDGLLVEDEQDHATIACADLEQPIYVGHGISSRAENKKVTYALRPEKLLMSLHKPEEIEHPDFNWTKGEVYDIAYLGGHSVYHIQLPSGKIVQAFIANAERHGKRPTWDDQVFLYWEDDSGVVLQS
;
A
#
# COMPACT_ATOMS: atom_id res chain seq x y z
N GLY A 1 6.91 3.02 7.77
CA GLY A 1 7.26 2.16 8.92
C GLY A 1 6.66 2.66 10.22
N SER A 2 6.82 1.88 11.30
CA SER A 2 6.41 2.32 12.64
C SER A 2 7.22 3.55 13.06
N GLY A 3 6.59 4.52 13.74
CA GLY A 3 7.28 5.72 14.21
C GLY A 3 7.51 6.82 13.15
N SER A 4 7.03 6.66 11.92
CA SER A 4 7.23 7.66 10.85
C SER A 4 6.34 8.92 10.96
N GLY A 5 5.50 9.04 12.00
CA GLY A 5 4.65 10.22 12.23
C GLY A 5 3.21 10.12 11.70
N LYS A 6 2.80 9.00 11.10
CA LYS A 6 1.45 8.83 10.50
C LYS A 6 0.31 9.10 11.47
N SER A 7 0.33 8.46 12.65
CA SER A 7 -0.73 8.64 13.66
C SER A 7 -0.71 10.06 14.24
N THR A 8 0.46 10.68 14.35
CA THR A 8 0.59 12.09 14.78
C THR A 8 -0.07 13.02 13.75
N LEU A 9 0.19 12.81 12.46
CA LEU A 9 -0.47 13.57 11.39
C LEU A 9 -2.00 13.41 11.46
N LEU A 10 -2.47 12.16 11.63
CA LEU A 10 -3.91 11.87 11.73
C LEU A 10 -4.54 12.58 12.94
N ARG A 11 -3.83 12.60 14.08
CA ARG A 11 -4.28 13.29 15.30
C ARG A 11 -4.28 14.80 15.16
N MET A 12 -3.31 15.38 14.42
CA MET A 12 -3.33 16.81 14.07
C MET A 12 -4.53 17.15 13.18
N LEU A 13 -4.84 16.33 12.17
CA LEU A 13 -6.03 16.51 11.32
C LEU A 13 -7.31 16.42 12.15
N ALA A 14 -7.39 15.49 13.09
CA ALA A 14 -8.54 15.33 13.99
C ALA A 14 -8.66 16.44 15.05
N GLY A 15 -7.60 17.23 15.28
CA GLY A 15 -7.55 18.29 16.29
C GLY A 15 -7.16 17.85 17.70
N PHE A 16 -6.69 16.60 17.87
CA PHE A 16 -6.18 16.08 19.14
C PHE A 16 -4.77 16.57 19.47
N GLU A 17 -4.02 17.00 18.44
CA GLU A 17 -2.69 17.57 18.57
C GLU A 17 -2.59 18.84 17.73
N ARG A 18 -1.79 19.80 18.17
CA ARG A 18 -1.53 21.03 17.40
C ARG A 18 -0.20 20.89 16.66
N PRO A 19 -0.13 21.34 15.40
CA PRO A 19 1.16 21.45 14.73
C PRO A 19 2.02 22.49 15.44
N THR A 20 3.33 22.25 15.56
CA THR A 20 4.29 23.21 16.11
C THR A 20 4.45 24.39 15.17
N GLU A 21 4.43 24.11 13.87
CA GLU A 21 4.52 25.11 12.80
C GLU A 21 3.60 24.71 11.64
N GLY A 22 3.27 25.68 10.78
CA GLY A 22 2.40 25.47 9.63
C GLY A 22 0.92 25.61 9.97
N ARG A 23 0.05 25.36 8.97
CA ARG A 23 -1.40 25.48 9.06
C ARG A 23 -2.11 24.31 8.39
N LEU A 24 -3.30 24.01 8.88
CA LEU A 24 -4.18 22.97 8.35
C LEU A 24 -5.43 23.63 7.74
N PHE A 25 -5.72 23.30 6.49
CA PHE A 25 -6.88 23.82 5.79
C PHE A 25 -7.80 22.66 5.35
N LEU A 26 -9.10 22.83 5.53
CA LEU A 26 -10.14 21.96 5.00
C LEU A 26 -11.14 22.79 4.21
N ASP A 27 -11.28 22.51 2.91
CA ASP A 27 -12.08 23.32 1.98
C ASP A 27 -11.80 24.83 2.06
N GLY A 28 -10.52 25.20 2.18
CA GLY A 28 -10.09 26.60 2.28
C GLY A 28 -10.30 27.25 3.66
N VAL A 29 -10.88 26.53 4.61
CA VAL A 29 -11.06 27.00 6.00
C VAL A 29 -9.86 26.58 6.84
N ASP A 30 -9.22 27.53 7.53
CA ASP A 30 -8.16 27.24 8.49
C ASP A 30 -8.76 26.54 9.73
N ILE A 31 -8.35 25.28 9.95
CA ILE A 31 -8.79 24.45 11.07
C ILE A 31 -7.69 24.25 12.12
N THR A 32 -6.56 24.93 12.00
CA THR A 32 -5.36 24.70 12.82
C THR A 32 -5.67 24.78 14.31
N ASP A 33 -6.38 25.81 14.75
CA ASP A 33 -6.75 26.04 16.15
C ASP A 33 -8.18 25.60 16.50
N MET A 34 -8.92 25.06 15.52
CA MET A 34 -10.29 24.60 15.72
C MET A 34 -10.29 23.33 16.58
N PRO A 35 -11.04 23.28 17.69
CA PRO A 35 -11.10 22.12 18.56
C PRO A 35 -11.77 20.93 17.86
N PRO A 36 -11.48 19.67 18.27
CA PRO A 36 -11.95 18.45 17.59
C PRO A 36 -13.47 18.40 17.37
N TYR A 37 -14.26 18.86 18.33
CA TYR A 37 -15.73 18.78 18.29
C TYR A 37 -16.38 19.78 17.33
N GLU A 38 -15.64 20.83 16.91
CA GLU A 38 -16.10 21.81 15.92
C GLU A 38 -15.66 21.47 14.49
N ARG A 39 -14.66 20.58 14.33
CA ARG A 39 -14.19 20.17 13.02
C ARG A 39 -15.22 19.31 12.30
N PRO A 40 -15.52 19.55 11.01
CA PRO A 40 -16.37 18.67 10.22
C PRO A 40 -15.63 17.39 9.80
N ILE A 41 -14.97 16.78 10.77
CA ILE A 41 -14.07 15.61 10.62
C ILE A 41 -14.51 14.56 11.62
N ASN A 42 -14.61 13.32 11.18
CA ASN A 42 -14.79 12.19 12.09
C ASN A 42 -13.65 11.20 11.96
N MET A 43 -13.32 10.55 13.07
CA MET A 43 -12.24 9.57 13.13
C MET A 43 -12.76 8.21 13.59
N MET A 44 -12.33 7.17 12.91
CA MET A 44 -12.46 5.79 13.34
C MET A 44 -11.10 5.30 13.86
N PHE A 45 -11.07 4.92 15.13
CA PHE A 45 -9.88 4.44 15.82
C PHE A 45 -9.64 2.96 15.55
N GLN A 46 -8.40 2.52 15.66
CA GLN A 46 -7.97 1.12 15.51
C GLN A 46 -8.76 0.14 16.40
N SER A 47 -9.09 0.55 17.63
CA SER A 47 -9.91 -0.24 18.56
C SER A 47 -11.41 -0.17 18.30
N TYR A 48 -11.83 0.55 17.22
CA TYR A 48 -13.21 0.91 16.91
C TYR A 48 -13.90 1.81 17.97
N ALA A 49 -13.42 1.86 19.18
CA ALA A 49 -13.88 2.70 20.31
C ALA A 49 -15.41 2.75 20.46
N LEU A 50 -16.10 1.62 20.26
CA LEU A 50 -17.56 1.54 20.46
C LEU A 50 -17.90 1.63 21.95
N PHE A 51 -18.98 2.31 22.27
CA PHE A 51 -19.51 2.40 23.63
C PHE A 51 -20.08 1.04 24.06
N PRO A 52 -19.45 0.31 24.99
CA PRO A 52 -19.80 -1.08 25.28
C PRO A 52 -21.17 -1.25 25.95
N HIS A 53 -21.66 -0.23 26.63
CA HIS A 53 -22.96 -0.22 27.32
C HIS A 53 -24.13 0.15 26.38
N MET A 54 -23.85 0.71 25.20
CA MET A 54 -24.83 1.12 24.20
C MET A 54 -25.08 0.03 23.16
N THR A 55 -26.29 -0.01 22.61
CA THR A 55 -26.61 -0.85 21.45
C THR A 55 -25.96 -0.29 20.17
N VAL A 56 -26.01 -1.08 19.08
CA VAL A 56 -25.54 -0.63 17.74
C VAL A 56 -26.25 0.66 17.33
N ALA A 57 -27.59 0.70 17.39
CA ALA A 57 -28.35 1.91 17.06
C ALA A 57 -27.99 3.10 17.94
N GLN A 58 -27.77 2.88 19.23
CA GLN A 58 -27.37 3.94 20.16
C GLN A 58 -25.96 4.45 19.89
N ASN A 59 -25.01 3.58 19.52
CA ASN A 59 -23.67 3.99 19.10
C ASN A 59 -23.73 4.91 17.88
N ILE A 60 -24.52 4.58 16.86
CA ILE A 60 -24.67 5.39 15.65
C ILE A 60 -25.37 6.73 15.98
N ALA A 61 -26.40 6.69 16.82
CA ALA A 61 -27.17 7.86 17.22
C ALA A 61 -26.42 8.85 18.11
N PHE A 62 -25.31 8.42 18.74
CA PHE A 62 -24.66 9.20 19.81
C PHE A 62 -24.28 10.61 19.36
N GLY A 63 -23.50 10.74 18.28
CA GLY A 63 -23.07 12.04 17.78
C GLY A 63 -24.23 12.93 17.32
N LEU A 64 -25.23 12.34 16.67
CA LEU A 64 -26.43 13.07 16.20
C LEU A 64 -27.24 13.70 17.37
N LYS A 65 -27.33 12.96 18.48
CA LYS A 65 -27.98 13.46 19.69
C LYS A 65 -27.19 14.58 20.37
N GLN A 66 -25.85 14.49 20.36
CA GLN A 66 -24.98 15.55 20.90
C GLN A 66 -25.12 16.85 20.11
N ASP A 67 -25.36 16.75 18.81
CA ASP A 67 -25.61 17.91 17.94
C ASP A 67 -27.04 18.50 18.12
N GLY A 68 -27.87 17.90 19.00
CA GLY A 68 -29.22 18.40 19.31
C GLY A 68 -30.26 18.15 18.22
N LEU A 69 -30.03 17.21 17.30
CA LEU A 69 -30.96 16.89 16.21
C LEU A 69 -32.28 16.35 16.74
N PRO A 70 -33.45 16.70 16.10
CA PRO A 70 -34.74 16.16 16.43
C PRO A 70 -34.74 14.63 16.37
N LYS A 71 -35.50 14.01 17.28
CA LYS A 71 -35.56 12.53 17.38
C LYS A 71 -35.89 11.85 16.05
N ALA A 72 -36.84 12.41 15.28
CA ALA A 72 -37.24 11.85 13.99
C ALA A 72 -36.11 11.83 12.97
N GLU A 73 -35.26 12.88 12.93
CA GLU A 73 -34.07 12.95 12.07
C GLU A 73 -33.02 11.97 12.54
N VAL A 74 -32.76 11.85 13.85
CA VAL A 74 -31.86 10.87 14.42
C VAL A 74 -32.25 9.46 14.03
N ASP A 75 -33.53 9.12 14.22
CA ASP A 75 -34.05 7.77 13.95
C ASP A 75 -33.94 7.45 12.45
N ALA A 76 -34.31 8.38 11.56
CA ALA A 76 -34.18 8.22 10.12
C ALA A 76 -32.69 8.03 9.69
N ARG A 77 -31.79 8.84 10.23
CA ARG A 77 -30.36 8.74 9.91
C ARG A 77 -29.73 7.45 10.43
N VAL A 78 -30.11 7.00 11.61
CA VAL A 78 -29.68 5.70 12.16
C VAL A 78 -30.14 4.55 11.27
N GLU A 79 -31.40 4.57 10.80
CA GLU A 79 -31.92 3.55 9.89
C GLU A 79 -31.15 3.54 8.56
N GLU A 80 -30.86 4.72 7.98
CA GLU A 80 -30.04 4.87 6.77
C GLU A 80 -28.65 4.26 6.95
N MET A 81 -27.97 4.58 8.05
CA MET A 81 -26.62 4.06 8.34
C MET A 81 -26.63 2.56 8.58
N LEU A 82 -27.62 2.03 9.28
CA LEU A 82 -27.77 0.58 9.49
C LEU A 82 -27.97 -0.17 8.17
N LYS A 83 -28.75 0.38 7.25
CA LYS A 83 -28.93 -0.18 5.89
C LYS A 83 -27.63 -0.11 5.09
N LEU A 84 -26.94 1.03 5.12
CA LEU A 84 -25.67 1.23 4.41
C LEU A 84 -24.63 0.17 4.75
N VAL A 85 -24.46 -0.14 6.05
CA VAL A 85 -23.48 -1.12 6.52
C VAL A 85 -24.05 -2.53 6.74
N GLN A 86 -25.29 -2.80 6.30
CA GLN A 86 -25.99 -4.10 6.41
C GLN A 86 -26.10 -4.61 7.85
N MET A 87 -26.37 -3.73 8.80
CA MET A 87 -26.45 -4.05 10.23
C MET A 87 -27.84 -3.90 10.84
N THR A 88 -28.88 -3.73 10.05
CA THR A 88 -30.26 -3.49 10.50
C THR A 88 -30.76 -4.55 11.50
N GLN A 89 -30.51 -5.83 11.24
CA GLN A 89 -30.91 -6.94 12.12
C GLN A 89 -30.18 -6.95 13.47
N TYR A 90 -29.05 -6.24 13.58
CA TYR A 90 -28.21 -6.16 14.78
C TYR A 90 -28.42 -4.86 15.57
N ALA A 91 -29.34 -4.00 15.18
CA ALA A 91 -29.55 -2.66 15.75
C ALA A 91 -29.66 -2.64 17.28
N ARG A 92 -30.25 -3.70 17.87
CA ARG A 92 -30.47 -3.84 19.33
C ARG A 92 -29.33 -4.55 20.07
N ARG A 93 -28.34 -5.12 19.34
CA ARG A 93 -27.19 -5.82 19.97
C ARG A 93 -26.21 -4.83 20.56
N LYS A 94 -25.44 -5.28 21.54
CA LYS A 94 -24.30 -4.55 22.11
C LYS A 94 -22.98 -5.01 21.47
N PRO A 95 -21.90 -4.19 21.52
CA PRO A 95 -20.62 -4.50 20.88
C PRO A 95 -20.01 -5.88 21.22
N HIS A 96 -20.16 -6.35 22.45
CA HIS A 96 -19.67 -7.68 22.85
C HIS A 96 -20.41 -8.86 22.19
N GLN A 97 -21.56 -8.62 21.57
CA GLN A 97 -22.37 -9.62 20.85
C GLN A 97 -22.08 -9.63 19.34
N LEU A 98 -21.06 -8.90 18.90
CA LEU A 98 -20.69 -8.70 17.49
C LEU A 98 -19.33 -9.30 17.18
N SER A 99 -19.16 -9.81 15.94
CA SER A 99 -17.86 -10.17 15.42
C SER A 99 -16.97 -8.93 15.19
N GLY A 100 -15.65 -9.14 14.95
CA GLY A 100 -14.73 -8.04 14.63
C GLY A 100 -15.19 -7.18 13.46
N GLY A 101 -15.52 -7.81 12.33
CA GLY A 101 -16.02 -7.09 11.15
C GLY A 101 -17.36 -6.39 11.38
N GLN A 102 -18.26 -6.98 12.20
CA GLN A 102 -19.50 -6.29 12.58
C GLN A 102 -19.24 -5.05 13.45
N ARG A 103 -18.29 -5.13 14.39
CA ARG A 103 -17.89 -3.94 15.18
C ARG A 103 -17.30 -2.85 14.31
N GLN A 104 -16.47 -3.21 13.33
CA GLN A 104 -15.91 -2.28 12.36
C GLN A 104 -16.99 -1.56 11.56
N ARG A 105 -17.97 -2.28 11.01
CA ARG A 105 -19.10 -1.70 10.27
C ARG A 105 -19.91 -0.72 11.13
N VAL A 106 -20.13 -1.04 12.41
CA VAL A 106 -20.83 -0.14 13.34
C VAL A 106 -20.00 1.12 13.60
N ALA A 107 -18.68 1.00 13.78
CA ALA A 107 -17.80 2.14 13.98
C ALA A 107 -17.78 3.05 12.74
N LEU A 108 -17.72 2.46 11.54
CA LEU A 108 -17.83 3.17 10.28
C LEU A 108 -19.16 3.93 10.16
N ALA A 109 -20.28 3.24 10.41
CA ALA A 109 -21.61 3.84 10.39
C ALA A 109 -21.72 5.01 11.37
N ARG A 110 -21.18 4.88 12.59
CA ARG A 110 -21.12 5.95 13.57
C ARG A 110 -20.32 7.15 13.07
N SER A 111 -19.15 6.88 12.45
CA SER A 111 -18.29 7.95 11.92
C SER A 111 -18.92 8.68 10.72
N LEU A 112 -19.72 7.99 9.91
CA LEU A 112 -20.43 8.57 8.76
C LEU A 112 -21.76 9.25 9.12
N ALA A 113 -22.32 8.96 10.31
CA ALA A 113 -23.65 9.44 10.70
C ALA A 113 -23.78 10.96 10.65
N LYS A 114 -22.75 11.70 11.08
CA LYS A 114 -22.71 13.18 11.11
C LYS A 114 -22.41 13.82 9.73
N ARG A 115 -22.27 13.03 8.66
CA ARG A 115 -21.91 13.53 7.32
C ARG A 115 -20.63 14.38 7.35
N PRO A 116 -19.48 13.83 7.81
CA PRO A 116 -18.25 14.58 7.85
C PRO A 116 -17.77 14.96 6.44
N LYS A 117 -17.04 16.05 6.30
CA LYS A 117 -16.31 16.41 5.08
C LYS A 117 -15.08 15.56 4.88
N LEU A 118 -14.46 15.13 5.99
CA LEU A 118 -13.28 14.28 6.00
C LEU A 118 -13.46 13.14 7.01
N LEU A 119 -13.25 11.91 6.53
CA LEU A 119 -13.22 10.72 7.36
C LEU A 119 -11.76 10.31 7.59
N LEU A 120 -11.37 10.13 8.84
CA LEU A 120 -10.05 9.64 9.22
C LEU A 120 -10.14 8.21 9.70
N LEU A 121 -9.30 7.32 9.15
CA LEU A 121 -9.24 5.90 9.50
C LEU A 121 -7.84 5.56 10.03
N ASP A 122 -7.76 5.15 11.28
CA ASP A 122 -6.51 4.75 11.92
C ASP A 122 -6.44 3.22 11.97
N GLU A 123 -5.65 2.63 11.07
CA GLU A 123 -5.45 1.18 10.92
C GLU A 123 -6.78 0.37 10.96
N PRO A 124 -7.74 0.67 10.07
CA PRO A 124 -9.10 0.16 10.19
C PRO A 124 -9.22 -1.37 10.12
N MET A 125 -8.22 -2.05 9.53
CA MET A 125 -8.23 -3.51 9.31
C MET A 125 -7.33 -4.28 10.29
N GLY A 126 -6.61 -3.60 11.18
CA GLY A 126 -5.57 -4.20 12.03
C GLY A 126 -6.05 -5.33 12.96
N ALA A 127 -7.34 -5.37 13.29
CA ALA A 127 -7.92 -6.37 14.19
C ALA A 127 -8.58 -7.57 13.48
N LEU A 128 -8.44 -7.70 12.13
CA LEU A 128 -9.10 -8.72 11.32
C LEU A 128 -8.13 -9.81 10.85
N ASP A 129 -8.63 -11.05 10.74
CA ASP A 129 -7.89 -12.13 10.05
C ASP A 129 -7.78 -11.86 8.53
N LYS A 130 -6.79 -12.47 7.87
CA LYS A 130 -6.45 -12.20 6.46
C LYS A 130 -7.65 -12.37 5.50
N LYS A 131 -8.45 -13.43 5.64
CA LYS A 131 -9.58 -13.70 4.74
C LYS A 131 -10.71 -12.69 4.91
N LEU A 132 -11.01 -12.32 6.16
CA LEU A 132 -12.03 -11.33 6.48
C LEU A 132 -11.55 -9.93 6.06
N ARG A 133 -10.25 -9.64 6.21
CA ARG A 133 -9.63 -8.37 5.83
C ARG A 133 -9.84 -8.05 4.36
N SER A 134 -9.48 -8.94 3.43
CA SER A 134 -9.63 -8.70 1.98
C SER A 134 -11.10 -8.41 1.59
N LYS A 135 -12.06 -9.12 2.19
CA LYS A 135 -13.48 -8.84 1.95
C LYS A 135 -13.90 -7.47 2.50
N MET A 136 -13.45 -7.14 3.70
CA MET A 136 -13.80 -5.87 4.37
C MET A 136 -13.17 -4.65 3.69
N GLN A 137 -11.99 -4.80 3.06
CA GLN A 137 -11.35 -3.75 2.25
C GLN A 137 -12.27 -3.30 1.11
N LEU A 138 -12.74 -4.25 0.29
CA LEU A 138 -13.66 -3.95 -0.82
C LEU A 138 -14.97 -3.32 -0.34
N GLU A 139 -15.56 -3.86 0.72
CA GLU A 139 -16.79 -3.31 1.30
C GLU A 139 -16.60 -1.88 1.84
N LEU A 140 -15.44 -1.59 2.45
CA LEU A 140 -15.14 -0.26 2.97
C LEU A 140 -14.99 0.76 1.84
N VAL A 141 -14.27 0.41 0.77
CA VAL A 141 -14.13 1.24 -0.43
C VAL A 141 -15.51 1.54 -1.03
N GLU A 142 -16.34 0.50 -1.26
CA GLU A 142 -17.70 0.65 -1.80
C GLU A 142 -18.55 1.61 -0.95
N ILE A 143 -18.46 1.51 0.38
CA ILE A 143 -19.22 2.39 1.29
C ILE A 143 -18.72 3.83 1.19
N ILE A 144 -17.40 4.06 1.17
CA ILE A 144 -16.80 5.40 1.09
C ILE A 144 -17.17 6.06 -0.24
N GLU A 145 -17.04 5.36 -1.35
CA GLU A 145 -17.42 5.83 -2.69
C GLU A 145 -18.91 6.16 -2.77
N ARG A 146 -19.76 5.27 -2.28
CA ARG A 146 -21.22 5.46 -2.25
C ARG A 146 -21.67 6.69 -1.45
N VAL A 147 -20.95 6.99 -0.37
CA VAL A 147 -21.22 8.17 0.46
C VAL A 147 -20.59 9.42 -0.15
N GLY A 148 -19.54 9.30 -0.95
CA GLY A 148 -18.80 10.40 -1.57
C GLY A 148 -18.01 11.24 -0.56
N VAL A 149 -17.50 10.62 0.51
CA VAL A 149 -16.72 11.32 1.54
C VAL A 149 -15.22 11.20 1.26
N THR A 150 -14.49 12.32 1.37
CA THR A 150 -13.04 12.28 1.34
C THR A 150 -12.51 11.49 2.55
N CYS A 151 -11.60 10.55 2.30
CA CYS A 151 -11.05 9.68 3.33
C CYS A 151 -9.53 9.78 3.39
N VAL A 152 -8.98 9.91 4.59
CA VAL A 152 -7.55 9.73 4.85
C VAL A 152 -7.37 8.52 5.75
N MET A 153 -6.66 7.52 5.26
CA MET A 153 -6.39 6.27 5.97
C MET A 153 -4.90 6.17 6.31
N VAL A 154 -4.61 5.76 7.52
CA VAL A 154 -3.27 5.35 7.94
C VAL A 154 -3.23 3.84 8.05
N THR A 155 -2.24 3.24 7.43
CA THR A 155 -1.97 1.80 7.53
C THR A 155 -0.47 1.52 7.53
N HIS A 156 -0.08 0.37 8.06
CA HIS A 156 1.26 -0.21 7.90
C HIS A 156 1.24 -1.41 6.93
N ASP A 157 0.07 -1.78 6.43
CA ASP A 157 -0.12 -2.86 5.46
C ASP A 157 -0.10 -2.30 4.04
N GLN A 158 0.87 -2.77 3.25
CA GLN A 158 1.07 -2.31 1.87
C GLN A 158 -0.08 -2.75 0.96
N GLU A 159 -0.59 -3.98 1.16
CA GLU A 159 -1.72 -4.51 0.38
C GLU A 159 -2.97 -3.63 0.59
N GLU A 160 -3.20 -3.15 1.83
CA GLU A 160 -4.31 -2.22 2.11
C GLU A 160 -4.15 -0.91 1.34
N ALA A 161 -2.96 -0.29 1.43
CA ALA A 161 -2.70 0.97 0.74
C ALA A 161 -2.88 0.84 -0.78
N MET A 162 -2.30 -0.21 -1.38
CA MET A 162 -2.34 -0.46 -2.83
C MET A 162 -3.75 -0.78 -3.34
N THR A 163 -4.59 -1.45 -2.52
CA THR A 163 -5.93 -1.90 -2.93
C THR A 163 -6.99 -0.82 -2.74
N MET A 164 -6.85 0.03 -1.71
CA MET A 164 -7.93 0.91 -1.26
C MET A 164 -7.74 2.37 -1.62
N ALA A 165 -6.52 2.82 -1.87
CA ALA A 165 -6.23 4.24 -2.03
C ALA A 165 -6.19 4.67 -3.50
N GLU A 166 -6.77 5.83 -3.81
CA GLU A 166 -6.54 6.53 -5.09
C GLU A 166 -5.15 7.18 -5.12
N ARG A 167 -4.67 7.63 -3.96
CA ARG A 167 -3.34 8.23 -3.78
C ARG A 167 -2.70 7.74 -2.49
N ILE A 168 -1.42 7.40 -2.58
CA ILE A 168 -0.60 6.94 -1.46
C ILE A 168 0.46 7.99 -1.15
N ALA A 169 0.63 8.32 0.13
CA ALA A 169 1.76 9.09 0.63
C ALA A 169 2.68 8.18 1.46
N ILE A 170 3.93 8.07 1.06
CA ILE A 170 4.96 7.36 1.82
C ILE A 170 5.59 8.32 2.82
N MET A 171 5.50 7.96 4.11
CA MET A 171 6.11 8.76 5.18
C MET A 171 7.32 8.04 5.79
N HIS A 172 8.41 8.78 5.93
CA HIS A 172 9.63 8.34 6.61
C HIS A 172 10.19 9.46 7.49
N LEU A 173 10.51 9.15 8.75
CA LEU A 173 11.08 10.08 9.75
C LEU A 173 10.36 11.44 9.83
N GLY A 174 9.03 11.45 9.71
CA GLY A 174 8.21 12.65 9.78
C GLY A 174 8.05 13.43 8.47
N CYS A 175 8.75 13.01 7.39
CA CYS A 175 8.67 13.63 6.07
C CYS A 175 7.85 12.77 5.12
N ILE A 176 7.28 13.40 4.10
CA ILE A 176 6.65 12.73 2.97
C ILE A 176 7.70 12.55 1.88
N GLU A 177 8.05 11.30 1.58
CA GLU A 177 9.05 10.93 0.57
C GLU A 177 8.49 10.95 -0.85
N GLN A 178 7.28 10.44 -1.01
CA GLN A 178 6.59 10.40 -2.30
C GLN A 178 5.08 10.40 -2.10
N ILE A 179 4.36 11.03 -3.05
CA ILE A 179 2.90 10.94 -3.19
C ILE A 179 2.59 10.58 -4.64
N GLY A 180 1.77 9.55 -4.85
CA GLY A 180 1.37 9.13 -6.19
C GLY A 180 0.17 8.18 -6.16
N SER A 181 -0.29 7.75 -7.33
CA SER A 181 -1.19 6.61 -7.42
C SER A 181 -0.50 5.33 -6.93
N PRO A 182 -1.23 4.25 -6.61
CA PRO A 182 -0.62 2.95 -6.33
C PRO A 182 0.39 2.52 -7.41
N MET A 183 0.03 2.71 -8.68
CA MET A 183 0.90 2.40 -9.81
C MET A 183 2.18 3.25 -9.80
N ASP A 184 2.08 4.57 -9.60
CA ASP A 184 3.27 5.45 -9.55
C ASP A 184 4.24 5.05 -8.43
N ILE A 185 3.69 4.72 -7.25
CA ILE A 185 4.50 4.33 -6.08
C ILE A 185 5.23 3.00 -6.33
N TYR A 186 4.60 2.07 -7.06
CA TYR A 186 5.16 0.74 -7.32
C TYR A 186 6.10 0.72 -8.51
N GLU A 187 5.68 1.29 -9.64
CA GLU A 187 6.41 1.23 -10.90
C GLU A 187 7.49 2.33 -11.04
N THR A 188 7.28 3.50 -10.42
CA THR A 188 8.19 4.64 -10.50
C THR A 188 8.54 5.20 -9.11
N PRO A 189 9.13 4.37 -8.22
CA PRO A 189 9.54 4.82 -6.90
C PRO A 189 10.60 5.94 -7.00
N ALA A 190 10.41 7.00 -6.22
CA ALA A 190 11.30 8.17 -6.25
C ALA A 190 12.68 7.92 -5.61
N SER A 191 12.81 6.88 -4.78
CA SER A 191 14.05 6.56 -4.08
C SER A 191 14.14 5.07 -3.75
N ARG A 192 15.37 4.62 -3.44
CA ARG A 192 15.62 3.27 -2.92
C ARG A 192 14.75 2.94 -1.71
N LEU A 193 14.59 3.91 -0.78
CA LEU A 193 13.77 3.75 0.41
C LEU A 193 12.30 3.44 0.05
N VAL A 194 11.71 4.18 -0.87
CA VAL A 194 10.33 3.94 -1.33
C VAL A 194 10.24 2.58 -2.01
N CYS A 195 11.21 2.25 -2.86
CA CYS A 195 11.25 1.00 -3.60
C CYS A 195 11.31 -0.23 -2.67
N GLU A 196 12.19 -0.22 -1.67
CA GLU A 196 12.33 -1.28 -0.66
C GLU A 196 11.13 -1.34 0.29
N PHE A 197 10.49 -0.21 0.53
CA PHE A 197 9.34 -0.15 1.44
C PHE A 197 8.07 -0.78 0.83
N ILE A 198 7.87 -0.70 -0.49
CA ILE A 198 6.63 -1.12 -1.18
C ILE A 198 6.65 -2.59 -1.65
N GLY A 199 7.54 -3.39 -1.20
CA GLY A 199 7.58 -4.81 -1.56
C GLY A 199 8.99 -5.30 -1.84
N ASN A 200 9.07 -6.57 -2.20
CA ASN A 200 10.35 -7.17 -2.53
C ASN A 200 10.91 -6.56 -3.81
N VAL A 201 12.23 -6.41 -3.85
CA VAL A 201 12.95 -5.86 -4.99
C VAL A 201 14.37 -6.43 -5.08
N ASN A 202 14.83 -6.73 -6.27
CA ASN A 202 16.21 -7.03 -6.55
C ASN A 202 16.93 -5.71 -6.87
N LEU A 203 17.95 -5.35 -6.09
CA LEU A 203 18.71 -4.13 -6.27
C LEU A 203 20.09 -4.44 -6.80
N PHE A 204 20.49 -3.82 -7.89
CA PHE A 204 21.80 -3.95 -8.49
C PHE A 204 22.50 -2.58 -8.44
N ASP A 205 23.46 -2.45 -7.54
CA ASP A 205 24.26 -1.24 -7.43
C ASP A 205 25.33 -1.23 -8.55
N GLY A 206 25.40 -0.13 -9.30
CA GLY A 206 26.26 -0.03 -10.46
C GLY A 206 26.71 1.38 -10.78
N LEU A 207 27.45 1.48 -11.87
CA LEU A 207 27.92 2.74 -12.45
C LEU A 207 27.23 2.94 -13.81
N LEU A 208 26.68 4.11 -14.03
CA LEU A 208 26.15 4.54 -15.31
C LEU A 208 27.32 4.73 -16.27
N VAL A 209 27.42 3.86 -17.29
CA VAL A 209 28.50 3.88 -18.28
C VAL A 209 28.12 4.74 -19.48
N GLU A 210 26.86 4.66 -19.87
CA GLU A 210 26.31 5.36 -21.02
C GLU A 210 24.89 5.85 -20.68
N ASP A 211 24.54 7.08 -21.08
CA ASP A 211 23.22 7.69 -20.87
C ASP A 211 22.88 8.55 -22.10
N GLU A 212 22.29 7.91 -23.08
CA GLU A 212 21.79 8.54 -24.31
C GLU A 212 20.30 8.87 -24.18
N GLN A 213 19.71 9.45 -25.21
CA GLN A 213 18.29 9.84 -25.17
C GLN A 213 17.34 8.64 -25.20
N ASP A 214 17.74 7.58 -25.86
CA ASP A 214 16.94 6.38 -26.14
C ASP A 214 17.37 5.15 -25.30
N HIS A 215 18.53 5.20 -24.65
CA HIS A 215 19.00 4.10 -23.81
C HIS A 215 20.01 4.53 -22.75
N ALA A 216 20.22 3.65 -21.79
CA ALA A 216 21.30 3.77 -20.81
C ALA A 216 21.91 2.40 -20.54
N THR A 217 23.21 2.40 -20.16
CA THR A 217 23.95 1.18 -19.83
C THR A 217 24.55 1.29 -18.44
N ILE A 218 24.31 0.28 -17.59
CA ILE A 218 24.77 0.25 -16.20
C ILE A 218 25.71 -0.93 -15.99
N ALA A 219 26.97 -0.64 -15.65
CA ALA A 219 27.94 -1.67 -15.24
C ALA A 219 27.70 -2.05 -13.78
N CYS A 220 27.37 -3.31 -13.53
CA CYS A 220 27.12 -3.86 -12.21
C CYS A 220 28.13 -5.00 -11.92
N ALA A 221 28.75 -4.97 -10.73
CA ALA A 221 29.72 -6.00 -10.33
C ALA A 221 29.04 -7.38 -10.04
N ASP A 222 27.75 -7.39 -9.82
CA ASP A 222 26.98 -8.61 -9.55
C ASP A 222 26.64 -9.40 -10.82
N LEU A 223 26.80 -8.80 -12.01
CA LEU A 223 26.40 -9.36 -13.29
C LEU A 223 27.61 -9.44 -14.25
N GLU A 224 27.63 -10.48 -15.09
CA GLU A 224 28.70 -10.66 -16.11
C GLU A 224 28.57 -9.66 -17.26
N GLN A 225 27.34 -9.20 -17.54
CA GLN A 225 27.05 -8.22 -18.59
C GLN A 225 26.48 -6.95 -18.00
N PRO A 226 26.70 -5.78 -18.59
CA PRO A 226 26.04 -4.55 -18.21
C PRO A 226 24.54 -4.67 -18.39
N ILE A 227 23.76 -3.96 -17.55
CA ILE A 227 22.32 -3.85 -17.69
C ILE A 227 22.03 -2.81 -18.77
N TYR A 228 21.28 -3.19 -19.78
CA TYR A 228 20.73 -2.30 -20.78
C TYR A 228 19.35 -1.81 -20.34
N VAL A 229 19.10 -0.51 -20.46
CA VAL A 229 17.83 0.15 -20.12
C VAL A 229 17.33 0.86 -21.37
N GLY A 230 16.16 0.51 -21.87
CA GLY A 230 15.59 0.99 -23.14
C GLY A 230 15.09 2.43 -23.12
N HIS A 231 15.58 3.26 -22.21
CA HIS A 231 15.30 4.70 -22.15
C HIS A 231 16.45 5.45 -21.47
N GLY A 232 16.62 6.72 -21.80
CA GLY A 232 17.60 7.59 -21.13
C GLY A 232 17.17 7.94 -19.70
N ILE A 233 18.15 8.15 -18.82
CA ILE A 233 17.95 8.44 -17.39
C ILE A 233 17.98 9.96 -17.11
N SER A 234 18.31 10.77 -18.13
CA SER A 234 18.44 12.24 -18.05
C SER A 234 19.48 12.74 -17.02
N SER A 235 20.41 11.88 -16.64
CA SER A 235 21.41 12.18 -15.60
C SER A 235 22.56 13.03 -16.12
N ARG A 236 22.87 13.02 -17.42
CA ARG A 236 24.00 13.69 -18.10
C ARG A 236 25.38 13.54 -17.43
N ALA A 237 25.54 12.61 -16.52
CA ALA A 237 26.76 12.40 -15.76
C ALA A 237 27.22 10.95 -15.91
N GLU A 238 28.19 10.70 -16.78
CA GLU A 238 28.89 9.43 -16.84
C GLU A 238 29.57 9.10 -15.50
N ASN A 239 29.74 7.81 -15.21
CA ASN A 239 30.30 7.29 -13.96
C ASN A 239 29.54 7.65 -12.67
N LYS A 240 28.27 8.02 -12.76
CA LYS A 240 27.42 8.23 -11.61
C LYS A 240 27.01 6.89 -10.98
N LYS A 241 27.09 6.80 -9.67
CA LYS A 241 26.53 5.65 -8.93
C LYS A 241 25.02 5.67 -9.05
N VAL A 242 24.46 4.54 -9.45
CA VAL A 242 23.02 4.31 -9.58
C VAL A 242 22.69 2.95 -9.02
N THR A 243 21.41 2.76 -8.68
CA THR A 243 20.87 1.46 -8.30
C THR A 243 19.79 1.07 -9.31
N TYR A 244 19.95 -0.04 -9.99
CA TYR A 244 18.90 -0.63 -10.83
C TYR A 244 18.03 -1.52 -9.95
N ALA A 245 16.74 -1.24 -9.92
CA ALA A 245 15.74 -1.93 -9.11
C ALA A 245 14.83 -2.75 -10.02
N LEU A 246 14.80 -4.07 -9.82
CA LEU A 246 14.00 -5.02 -10.59
C LEU A 246 13.07 -5.80 -9.67
N ARG A 247 11.77 -5.73 -9.93
CA ARG A 247 10.78 -6.48 -9.16
C ARG A 247 10.89 -7.99 -9.42
N PRO A 248 10.74 -8.85 -8.38
CA PRO A 248 10.86 -10.30 -8.52
C PRO A 248 9.90 -10.93 -9.54
N GLU A 249 8.70 -10.38 -9.73
CA GLU A 249 7.71 -10.84 -10.71
C GLU A 249 8.05 -10.48 -12.15
N LYS A 250 8.96 -9.51 -12.37
CA LYS A 250 9.47 -9.12 -13.68
C LYS A 250 10.72 -9.91 -14.09
N LEU A 251 11.31 -10.66 -13.15
CA LEU A 251 12.45 -11.53 -13.39
C LEU A 251 11.95 -12.90 -13.85
N LEU A 252 12.13 -13.18 -15.14
CA LEU A 252 11.78 -14.44 -15.76
C LEU A 252 12.88 -15.49 -15.55
N MET A 253 12.50 -16.79 -15.52
CA MET A 253 13.42 -17.88 -15.25
C MET A 253 13.16 -19.07 -16.16
N SER A 254 14.23 -19.66 -16.69
CA SER A 254 14.17 -20.86 -17.54
C SER A 254 15.30 -21.84 -17.23
N LEU A 255 15.02 -23.17 -17.34
CA LEU A 255 16.06 -24.23 -17.27
C LEU A 255 16.93 -24.29 -18.52
N HIS A 256 16.42 -23.82 -19.65
CA HIS A 256 17.13 -23.82 -20.93
C HIS A 256 17.33 -22.36 -21.38
N LYS A 257 18.37 -22.16 -22.20
CA LYS A 257 18.61 -20.85 -22.81
C LYS A 257 17.38 -20.44 -23.63
N PRO A 258 16.61 -19.41 -23.21
CA PRO A 258 15.45 -18.94 -23.96
C PRO A 258 15.87 -18.19 -25.23
N GLU A 259 15.03 -18.23 -26.27
CA GLU A 259 15.31 -17.51 -27.54
C GLU A 259 15.29 -16.00 -27.34
N GLU A 260 14.49 -15.51 -26.40
CA GLU A 260 14.32 -14.08 -26.06
C GLU A 260 15.62 -13.40 -25.69
N ILE A 261 16.57 -14.09 -25.06
CA ILE A 261 17.87 -13.51 -24.67
C ILE A 261 18.82 -13.24 -25.85
N GLU A 262 18.48 -13.67 -27.06
CA GLU A 262 19.19 -13.30 -28.27
C GLU A 262 18.72 -11.95 -28.83
N HIS A 263 17.58 -11.43 -28.33
CA HIS A 263 17.09 -10.10 -28.69
C HIS A 263 17.77 -9.02 -27.83
N PRO A 264 18.17 -7.88 -28.43
CA PRO A 264 18.89 -6.82 -27.71
C PRO A 264 18.09 -6.16 -26.58
N ASP A 265 16.75 -6.28 -26.62
CA ASP A 265 15.86 -5.70 -25.61
C ASP A 265 15.77 -6.54 -24.32
N PHE A 266 16.53 -7.66 -24.24
CA PHE A 266 16.56 -8.52 -23.06
C PHE A 266 17.90 -8.48 -22.34
N ASN A 267 17.84 -8.21 -21.06
CA ASN A 267 18.91 -8.47 -20.13
C ASN A 267 18.86 -9.91 -19.65
N TRP A 268 20.00 -10.51 -19.35
CA TRP A 268 20.02 -11.84 -18.81
C TRP A 268 21.27 -12.14 -17.97
N THR A 269 21.16 -13.14 -17.11
CA THR A 269 22.27 -13.72 -16.35
C THR A 269 22.00 -15.19 -16.04
N LYS A 270 22.98 -15.88 -15.47
CA LYS A 270 22.82 -17.24 -14.96
C LYS A 270 22.82 -17.22 -13.44
N GLY A 271 22.21 -18.24 -12.85
CA GLY A 271 22.27 -18.44 -11.41
C GLY A 271 21.91 -19.87 -11.05
N GLU A 272 22.13 -20.21 -9.80
CA GLU A 272 21.79 -21.51 -9.21
C GLU A 272 20.64 -21.35 -8.23
N VAL A 273 19.65 -22.22 -8.31
CA VAL A 273 18.49 -22.19 -7.39
C VAL A 273 18.96 -22.56 -5.98
N TYR A 274 19.04 -21.57 -5.10
CA TYR A 274 19.49 -21.72 -3.72
C TYR A 274 18.37 -22.18 -2.78
N ASP A 275 17.17 -21.59 -2.92
CA ASP A 275 16.01 -21.93 -2.09
C ASP A 275 14.69 -21.66 -2.81
N ILE A 276 13.63 -22.39 -2.38
CA ILE A 276 12.29 -22.30 -2.98
C ILE A 276 11.24 -22.26 -1.89
N ALA A 277 10.47 -21.16 -1.83
CA ALA A 277 9.30 -21.04 -0.97
C ALA A 277 8.02 -21.20 -1.79
N TYR A 278 7.29 -22.31 -1.59
CA TYR A 278 6.00 -22.58 -2.25
C TYR A 278 4.85 -21.91 -1.49
N LEU A 279 4.17 -20.95 -2.11
CA LEU A 279 3.07 -20.18 -1.51
C LEU A 279 1.68 -20.51 -2.12
N GLY A 280 1.55 -21.63 -2.80
CA GLY A 280 0.32 -22.05 -3.44
C GLY A 280 0.14 -21.45 -4.84
N GLY A 281 -0.33 -20.22 -4.97
CA GLY A 281 -0.54 -19.56 -6.26
C GLY A 281 0.74 -19.21 -7.02
N HIS A 282 1.83 -19.02 -6.31
CA HIS A 282 3.17 -18.77 -6.86
C HIS A 282 4.24 -19.40 -5.97
N SER A 283 5.46 -19.49 -6.50
CA SER A 283 6.67 -19.87 -5.77
C SER A 283 7.64 -18.70 -5.79
N VAL A 284 8.32 -18.46 -4.68
CA VAL A 284 9.43 -17.52 -4.56
C VAL A 284 10.71 -18.34 -4.66
N TYR A 285 11.47 -18.09 -5.72
CA TYR A 285 12.78 -18.66 -5.93
C TYR A 285 13.85 -17.70 -5.45
N HIS A 286 14.79 -18.19 -4.65
CA HIS A 286 16.01 -17.49 -4.31
C HIS A 286 17.15 -18.08 -5.15
N ILE A 287 17.73 -17.27 -6.00
CA ILE A 287 18.73 -17.71 -6.97
C ILE A 287 20.06 -17.02 -6.65
N GLN A 288 21.12 -17.81 -6.47
CA GLN A 288 22.45 -17.30 -6.24
C GLN A 288 23.13 -17.03 -7.59
N LEU A 289 23.55 -15.79 -7.79
CA LEU A 289 24.33 -15.37 -8.95
C LEU A 289 25.80 -15.78 -8.80
N PRO A 290 26.61 -15.81 -9.89
CA PRO A 290 28.05 -16.10 -9.83
C PRO A 290 28.83 -15.18 -8.89
N SER A 291 28.39 -13.95 -8.67
CA SER A 291 28.94 -13.00 -7.70
C SER A 291 28.70 -13.39 -6.23
N GLY A 292 27.84 -14.37 -5.97
CA GLY A 292 27.37 -14.74 -4.64
C GLY A 292 26.13 -13.98 -4.16
N LYS A 293 25.66 -12.99 -4.92
CA LYS A 293 24.42 -12.27 -4.63
C LYS A 293 23.20 -13.18 -4.81
N ILE A 294 22.23 -13.07 -3.89
CA ILE A 294 20.95 -13.77 -4.01
C ILE A 294 19.90 -12.81 -4.56
N VAL A 295 19.22 -13.21 -5.62
CA VAL A 295 18.08 -12.53 -6.22
C VAL A 295 16.81 -13.35 -6.06
N GLN A 296 15.67 -12.70 -6.12
CA GLN A 296 14.36 -13.35 -6.02
C GLN A 296 13.63 -13.33 -7.36
N ALA A 297 12.96 -14.42 -7.71
CA ALA A 297 12.01 -14.49 -8.83
C ALA A 297 10.68 -15.04 -8.34
N PHE A 298 9.57 -14.43 -8.76
CA PHE A 298 8.21 -14.87 -8.43
C PHE A 298 7.61 -15.58 -9.64
N ILE A 299 7.45 -16.90 -9.53
CA ILE A 299 6.95 -17.73 -10.62
C ILE A 299 5.54 -18.23 -10.29
N ALA A 300 4.58 -17.90 -11.15
CA ALA A 300 3.21 -18.37 -11.01
C ALA A 300 3.13 -19.91 -11.11
N ASN A 301 2.38 -20.54 -10.19
CA ASN A 301 2.16 -21.98 -10.19
C ASN A 301 0.98 -22.37 -11.12
N ALA A 302 1.00 -21.86 -12.37
CA ALA A 302 -0.10 -22.06 -13.32
C ALA A 302 -0.27 -23.51 -13.77
N GLU A 303 0.84 -24.25 -13.91
CA GLU A 303 0.83 -25.63 -14.38
C GLU A 303 0.98 -26.63 -13.23
N ARG A 304 0.11 -27.65 -13.22
CA ARG A 304 0.14 -28.70 -12.18
C ARG A 304 1.30 -29.68 -12.35
N HIS A 305 1.77 -29.92 -13.57
CA HIS A 305 2.76 -30.94 -13.93
C HIS A 305 3.91 -30.42 -14.83
N GLY A 306 4.10 -29.11 -14.91
CA GLY A 306 5.23 -28.53 -15.64
C GLY A 306 6.57 -28.86 -14.98
N LYS A 307 7.61 -29.05 -15.81
CA LYS A 307 8.99 -29.13 -15.31
C LYS A 307 9.36 -27.78 -14.69
N ARG A 308 9.58 -27.76 -13.38
CA ARG A 308 10.00 -26.57 -12.63
C ARG A 308 11.43 -26.76 -12.18
N PRO A 309 12.21 -25.68 -12.13
CA PRO A 309 13.52 -25.72 -11.49
C PRO A 309 13.40 -26.21 -10.04
N THR A 310 14.39 -27.00 -9.62
CA THR A 310 14.54 -27.50 -8.25
C THR A 310 15.82 -26.97 -7.64
N TRP A 311 16.07 -27.26 -6.37
CA TRP A 311 17.31 -26.88 -5.68
C TRP A 311 18.53 -27.32 -6.48
N ASP A 312 19.58 -26.51 -6.49
CA ASP A 312 20.87 -26.70 -7.18
C ASP A 312 20.78 -26.71 -8.72
N ASP A 313 19.58 -26.51 -9.30
CA ASP A 313 19.45 -26.37 -10.75
C ASP A 313 20.09 -25.05 -11.24
N GLN A 314 20.83 -25.14 -12.33
CA GLN A 314 21.32 -23.96 -13.06
C GLN A 314 20.19 -23.40 -13.93
N VAL A 315 19.94 -22.09 -13.81
CA VAL A 315 18.87 -21.42 -14.51
C VAL A 315 19.37 -20.18 -15.26
N PHE A 316 18.66 -19.83 -16.31
CA PHE A 316 18.76 -18.55 -16.98
C PHE A 316 17.72 -17.62 -16.37
N LEU A 317 18.18 -16.44 -15.96
CA LEU A 317 17.36 -15.32 -15.51
C LEU A 317 17.38 -14.26 -16.59
N TYR A 318 16.23 -13.72 -16.94
CA TYR A 318 16.13 -12.71 -17.99
C TYR A 318 14.94 -11.77 -17.76
N TRP A 319 15.05 -10.56 -18.28
CA TRP A 319 14.05 -9.50 -18.12
C TRP A 319 14.17 -8.49 -19.27
N GLU A 320 13.06 -7.83 -19.59
CA GLU A 320 13.00 -6.78 -20.60
C GLU A 320 13.74 -5.52 -20.13
N ASP A 321 14.23 -4.74 -21.07
CA ASP A 321 15.04 -3.54 -20.84
C ASP A 321 14.30 -2.41 -20.11
N ASP A 322 12.96 -2.39 -20.17
CA ASP A 322 12.06 -1.47 -19.48
C ASP A 322 11.49 -2.01 -18.16
N SER A 323 11.83 -3.25 -17.78
CA SER A 323 11.26 -3.91 -16.59
C SER A 323 11.74 -3.33 -15.26
N GLY A 324 12.90 -2.70 -15.23
CA GLY A 324 13.48 -2.15 -14.02
C GLY A 324 13.47 -0.63 -13.97
N VAL A 325 13.75 -0.10 -12.78
CA VAL A 325 13.83 1.34 -12.54
C VAL A 325 15.23 1.73 -12.10
N VAL A 326 15.76 2.82 -12.65
CA VAL A 326 17.06 3.35 -12.25
C VAL A 326 16.86 4.41 -11.17
N LEU A 327 17.33 4.10 -9.97
CA LEU A 327 17.26 4.98 -8.81
C LEU A 327 18.59 5.74 -8.69
N GLN A 328 18.50 7.05 -8.55
CA GLN A 328 19.65 7.89 -8.26
C GLN A 328 19.92 7.85 -6.76
N SER A 329 21.17 7.58 -6.38
CA SER A 329 21.63 7.55 -4.99
C SER A 329 21.71 8.95 -4.38
#